data_6dbd251072d402780806113781576413
#
_entry.id   6dbd251072d402780806113781576413
#
_cell.length_a   1.000
_cell.length_b   1.000
_cell.length_c   1.000
_cell.angle_alpha   90.00
_cell.angle_beta   90.00
_cell.angle_gamma   90.00
#
_symmetry.space_group_name_H-M   'P 1'
#
loop_
_entity.id
_entity.type
_entity.pdbx_description
1 polymer ?
#
loop_
_entity_poly.entity_id
_entity_poly.type
_entity_poly.pdbx_seq_one_letter_code
_entity_poly.pdbx_strand_id
1 'polypeptide(L)'
;MEFVIQNAYQRKKQPDLVRQRILDGAMQLAAEKGVASVSIQAVAAFAGVTKGGVFHHFANKQILIETMLHEVLHKFDQEIDRFIEQDTVQYGCFTRAYIEVTLTHQSFGVSSLWATLSMTLVSDQTFSQLWNKWLAERLKQHQDTDADLNLRILRYAADGAWFIERFDPGNVQDLMVLKQELIQRSYPTIT
;
A
#
# COMPACT_ATOMS: atom_id res chain seq x y z
N MET A 1 28.43 21.42 26.55
CA MET A 1 27.09 20.84 26.67
C MET A 1 26.50 20.38 25.34
N GLU A 2 26.81 21.03 24.22
CA GLU A 2 26.33 20.66 22.87
C GLU A 2 26.81 19.29 22.33
N PHE A 3 28.06 18.91 22.61
CA PHE A 3 28.64 17.63 22.16
C PHE A 3 27.93 16.37 22.71
N VAL A 4 27.36 16.45 23.93
CA VAL A 4 26.66 15.32 24.58
C VAL A 4 25.28 15.14 23.97
N ILE A 5 24.60 16.22 23.59
CA ILE A 5 23.25 16.20 23.01
C ILE A 5 23.28 15.65 21.58
N GLN A 6 24.31 16.04 20.78
CA GLN A 6 24.50 15.55 19.42
C GLN A 6 24.77 14.03 19.39
N ASN A 7 25.54 13.52 20.33
CA ASN A 7 25.87 12.09 20.43
C ASN A 7 24.65 11.23 20.88
N ALA A 8 23.80 11.76 21.75
CA ALA A 8 22.56 11.09 22.19
C ALA A 8 21.52 11.04 21.04
N TYR A 9 21.42 12.10 20.24
CA TYR A 9 20.53 12.17 19.07
C TYR A 9 20.97 11.24 17.95
N GLN A 10 22.26 11.11 17.69
CA GLN A 10 22.83 10.17 16.71
C GLN A 10 22.66 8.71 17.16
N ARG A 11 22.84 8.40 18.46
CA ARG A 11 22.60 7.06 19.02
C ARG A 11 21.14 6.63 18.93
N LYS A 12 20.19 7.56 19.03
CA LYS A 12 18.75 7.27 18.94
C LYS A 12 18.31 7.01 17.49
N LYS A 13 18.97 7.60 16.49
CA LYS A 13 18.68 7.39 15.06
C LYS A 13 19.14 6.04 14.49
N GLN A 14 20.19 5.44 15.04
CA GLN A 14 20.74 4.19 14.51
C GLN A 14 19.77 3.00 14.59
N PRO A 15 19.07 2.74 15.72
CA PRO A 15 18.09 1.66 15.79
C PRO A 15 16.93 1.83 14.80
N ASP A 16 16.41 3.05 14.65
CA ASP A 16 15.30 3.33 13.72
C ASP A 16 15.72 3.13 12.25
N LEU A 17 16.93 3.55 11.89
CA LEU A 17 17.50 3.32 10.56
C LEU A 17 17.72 1.83 10.26
N VAL A 18 18.14 1.05 11.27
CA VAL A 18 18.30 -0.39 11.12
C VAL A 18 16.94 -1.06 10.95
N ARG A 19 15.96 -0.66 11.77
CA ARG A 19 14.58 -1.16 11.68
C ARG A 19 13.98 -0.88 10.30
N GLN A 20 14.19 0.34 9.76
CA GLN A 20 13.71 0.70 8.43
C GLN A 20 14.39 -0.13 7.35
N ARG A 21 15.72 -0.32 7.37
CA ARG A 21 16.42 -1.17 6.40
C ARG A 21 15.94 -2.62 6.42
N ILE A 22 15.58 -3.15 7.58
CA ILE A 22 14.99 -4.48 7.72
C ILE A 22 13.62 -4.53 7.01
N LEU A 23 12.77 -3.53 7.22
CA LEU A 23 11.46 -3.42 6.55
C LEU A 23 11.62 -3.26 5.03
N ASP A 24 12.51 -2.37 4.58
CA ASP A 24 12.79 -2.16 3.15
C ASP A 24 13.26 -3.45 2.49
N GLY A 25 14.14 -4.21 3.16
CA GLY A 25 14.58 -5.51 2.69
C GLY A 25 13.46 -6.55 2.62
N ALA A 26 12.56 -6.57 3.60
CA ALA A 26 11.40 -7.44 3.59
C ALA A 26 10.44 -7.06 2.45
N MET A 27 10.19 -5.76 2.23
CA MET A 27 9.36 -5.25 1.15
C MET A 27 9.93 -5.61 -0.22
N GLN A 28 11.24 -5.42 -0.42
CA GLN A 28 11.88 -5.75 -1.70
C GLN A 28 11.85 -7.25 -1.99
N LEU A 29 12.15 -8.09 -1.02
CA LEU A 29 12.06 -9.55 -1.18
C LEU A 29 10.63 -9.99 -1.50
N ALA A 30 9.64 -9.40 -0.84
CA ALA A 30 8.24 -9.66 -1.10
C ALA A 30 7.82 -9.23 -2.52
N ALA A 31 8.28 -8.06 -2.98
CA ALA A 31 8.01 -7.56 -4.34
C ALA A 31 8.62 -8.43 -5.43
N GLU A 32 9.86 -8.90 -5.23
CA GLU A 32 10.59 -9.69 -6.23
C GLU A 32 10.14 -11.16 -6.29
N LYS A 33 9.82 -11.76 -5.15
CA LYS A 33 9.67 -13.22 -5.00
C LYS A 33 8.43 -13.66 -4.24
N GLY A 34 7.53 -12.71 -3.90
CA GLY A 34 6.34 -12.95 -3.10
C GLY A 34 6.62 -13.01 -1.58
N VAL A 35 5.57 -12.83 -0.78
CA VAL A 35 5.65 -12.79 0.71
C VAL A 35 6.22 -14.09 1.30
N ALA A 36 5.97 -15.24 0.67
CA ALA A 36 6.51 -16.52 1.10
C ALA A 36 8.06 -16.56 1.14
N SER A 37 8.72 -15.77 0.28
CA SER A 37 10.18 -15.67 0.21
C SER A 37 10.81 -14.88 1.36
N VAL A 38 10.03 -14.06 2.06
CA VAL A 38 10.50 -13.26 3.20
C VAL A 38 10.89 -14.19 4.34
N SER A 39 12.18 -14.26 4.62
CA SER A 39 12.73 -15.03 5.74
C SER A 39 13.67 -14.15 6.58
N ILE A 40 13.77 -14.44 7.88
CA ILE A 40 14.68 -13.71 8.77
C ILE A 40 16.11 -13.68 8.23
N GLN A 41 16.55 -14.80 7.61
CA GLN A 41 17.91 -14.91 7.05
C GLN A 41 18.09 -14.03 5.81
N ALA A 42 17.14 -14.04 4.88
CA ALA A 42 17.21 -13.25 3.66
C ALA A 42 17.15 -11.76 3.99
N VAL A 43 16.25 -11.38 4.89
CA VAL A 43 16.10 -9.97 5.34
C VAL A 43 17.35 -9.50 6.10
N ALA A 44 17.94 -10.34 6.98
CA ALA A 44 19.18 -10.01 7.67
C ALA A 44 20.33 -9.74 6.68
N ALA A 45 20.47 -10.62 5.67
CA ALA A 45 21.47 -10.46 4.61
C ALA A 45 21.26 -9.16 3.82
N PHE A 46 20.02 -8.86 3.43
CA PHE A 46 19.69 -7.63 2.72
C PHE A 46 19.99 -6.37 3.54
N ALA A 47 19.57 -6.35 4.80
CA ALA A 47 19.75 -5.20 5.70
C ALA A 47 21.19 -5.02 6.22
N GLY A 48 22.09 -5.98 5.93
CA GLY A 48 23.47 -5.95 6.43
C GLY A 48 23.54 -6.13 7.95
N VAL A 49 22.66 -6.93 8.52
CA VAL A 49 22.62 -7.23 9.98
C VAL A 49 22.67 -8.73 10.25
N THR A 50 22.89 -9.11 11.49
CA THR A 50 22.79 -10.51 11.92
C THR A 50 21.32 -10.93 12.10
N LYS A 51 21.02 -12.23 12.15
CA LYS A 51 19.70 -12.75 12.53
C LYS A 51 19.26 -12.21 13.91
N GLY A 52 20.19 -12.17 14.88
CA GLY A 52 19.95 -11.58 16.20
C GLY A 52 19.60 -10.09 16.11
N GLY A 53 20.23 -9.34 15.19
CA GLY A 53 19.90 -7.96 14.90
C GLY A 53 18.47 -7.79 14.39
N VAL A 54 17.97 -8.69 13.54
CA VAL A 54 16.56 -8.67 13.11
C VAL A 54 15.64 -8.96 14.30
N PHE A 55 15.93 -9.99 15.11
CA PHE A 55 15.12 -10.33 16.29
C PHE A 55 15.11 -9.26 17.36
N HIS A 56 16.13 -8.41 17.42
CA HIS A 56 16.12 -7.24 18.30
C HIS A 56 15.02 -6.22 17.93
N HIS A 57 14.68 -6.12 16.66
CA HIS A 57 13.65 -5.19 16.15
C HIS A 57 12.29 -5.83 15.94
N PHE A 58 12.24 -7.12 15.60
CA PHE A 58 11.04 -7.88 15.30
C PHE A 58 11.10 -9.23 16.00
N ALA A 59 10.22 -9.45 16.98
CA ALA A 59 10.25 -10.62 17.86
C ALA A 59 10.19 -11.97 17.10
N ASN A 60 9.55 -11.98 15.91
CA ASN A 60 9.47 -13.15 15.04
C ASN A 60 9.16 -12.73 13.59
N LYS A 61 9.18 -13.71 12.67
CA LYS A 61 8.88 -13.50 11.25
C LYS A 61 7.46 -12.94 11.03
N GLN A 62 6.48 -13.40 11.80
CA GLN A 62 5.10 -12.99 11.66
C GLN A 62 4.95 -11.48 11.93
N ILE A 63 5.52 -10.98 13.03
CA ILE A 63 5.51 -9.55 13.37
C ILE A 63 6.24 -8.72 12.30
N LEU A 64 7.33 -9.22 11.73
CA LEU A 64 8.00 -8.55 10.63
C LEU A 64 7.08 -8.41 9.41
N ILE A 65 6.40 -9.49 9.01
CA ILE A 65 5.47 -9.50 7.89
C ILE A 65 4.27 -8.57 8.17
N GLU A 66 3.65 -8.67 9.32
CA GLU A 66 2.53 -7.80 9.71
C GLU A 66 2.93 -6.32 9.67
N THR A 67 4.11 -5.98 10.22
CA THR A 67 4.62 -4.60 10.17
C THR A 67 4.87 -4.15 8.73
N MET A 68 5.42 -5.00 7.88
CA MET A 68 5.62 -4.72 6.47
C MET A 68 4.30 -4.46 5.75
N LEU A 69 3.27 -5.28 6.00
CA LEU A 69 1.96 -5.12 5.39
C LEU A 69 1.28 -3.82 5.84
N HIS A 70 1.39 -3.47 7.12
CA HIS A 70 0.93 -2.18 7.64
C HIS A 70 1.63 -1.00 6.98
N GLU A 71 2.94 -1.06 6.78
CA GLU A 71 3.71 -0.01 6.12
C GLU A 71 3.27 0.19 4.66
N VAL A 72 3.02 -0.90 3.95
CA VAL A 72 2.53 -0.85 2.56
C VAL A 72 1.14 -0.25 2.49
N LEU A 73 0.24 -0.68 3.38
CA LEU A 73 -1.12 -0.14 3.44
C LEU A 73 -1.12 1.35 3.83
N HIS A 74 -0.23 1.76 4.74
CA HIS A 74 -0.07 3.15 5.11
C HIS A 74 0.39 4.02 3.92
N LYS A 75 1.34 3.55 3.13
CA LYS A 75 1.77 4.27 1.92
C LYS A 75 0.65 4.39 0.88
N PHE A 76 -0.13 3.32 0.71
CA PHE A 76 -1.31 3.34 -0.15
C PHE A 76 -2.34 4.36 0.34
N ASP A 77 -2.58 4.40 1.63
CA ASP A 77 -3.49 5.34 2.29
C ASP A 77 -3.05 6.80 2.13
N GLN A 78 -1.77 7.08 2.30
CA GLN A 78 -1.19 8.42 2.08
C GLN A 78 -1.35 8.91 0.64
N GLU A 79 -1.21 8.02 -0.36
CA GLU A 79 -1.44 8.39 -1.75
C GLU A 79 -2.93 8.70 -2.01
N ILE A 80 -3.85 7.95 -1.40
CA ILE A 80 -5.28 8.25 -1.48
C ILE A 80 -5.57 9.63 -0.87
N ASP A 81 -5.03 9.92 0.32
CA ASP A 81 -5.22 11.24 0.96
C ASP A 81 -4.70 12.37 0.07
N ARG A 82 -3.54 12.20 -0.55
CA ARG A 82 -2.96 13.18 -1.47
C ARG A 82 -3.90 13.49 -2.65
N PHE A 83 -4.56 12.48 -3.23
CA PHE A 83 -5.53 12.70 -4.30
C PHE A 83 -6.81 13.35 -3.80
N ILE A 84 -7.30 12.97 -2.62
CA ILE A 84 -8.48 13.61 -2.00
C ILE A 84 -8.23 15.09 -1.72
N GLU A 85 -7.06 15.45 -1.19
CA GLU A 85 -6.69 16.84 -0.91
C GLU A 85 -6.64 17.73 -2.16
N GLN A 86 -6.35 17.14 -3.32
CA GLN A 86 -6.31 17.84 -4.61
C GLN A 86 -7.67 17.89 -5.31
N ASP A 87 -8.65 17.12 -4.83
CA ASP A 87 -9.96 17.02 -5.45
C ASP A 87 -10.89 18.16 -4.98
N THR A 88 -11.42 18.93 -5.91
CA THR A 88 -12.33 20.03 -5.62
C THR A 88 -13.79 19.61 -5.52
N VAL A 89 -14.14 18.39 -5.90
CA VAL A 89 -15.50 17.85 -5.91
C VAL A 89 -15.66 16.81 -4.80
N GLN A 90 -16.42 17.15 -3.77
CA GLN A 90 -16.61 16.28 -2.59
C GLN A 90 -17.28 14.95 -2.92
N TYR A 91 -18.37 14.96 -3.71
CA TYR A 91 -19.03 13.72 -4.13
C TYR A 91 -18.07 12.82 -4.89
N GLY A 92 -17.87 11.60 -4.41
CA GLY A 92 -17.02 10.60 -5.06
C GLY A 92 -15.51 10.81 -4.89
N CYS A 93 -15.05 11.73 -4.04
CA CYS A 93 -13.63 12.07 -3.90
C CYS A 93 -12.76 10.88 -3.47
N PHE A 94 -13.24 10.07 -2.51
CA PHE A 94 -12.54 8.85 -2.11
C PHE A 94 -12.54 7.81 -3.25
N THR A 95 -13.64 7.65 -3.95
CA THR A 95 -13.74 6.71 -5.08
C THR A 95 -12.78 7.10 -6.21
N ARG A 96 -12.66 8.39 -6.56
CA ARG A 96 -11.69 8.86 -7.56
C ARG A 96 -10.26 8.60 -7.13
N ALA A 97 -9.91 8.97 -5.90
CA ALA A 97 -8.59 8.70 -5.33
C ALA A 97 -8.26 7.20 -5.33
N TYR A 98 -9.23 6.37 -4.93
CA TYR A 98 -9.10 4.91 -4.93
C TYR A 98 -8.81 4.36 -6.34
N ILE A 99 -9.58 4.79 -7.35
CA ILE A 99 -9.38 4.39 -8.76
C ILE A 99 -7.99 4.83 -9.24
N GLU A 100 -7.60 6.10 -8.94
CA GLU A 100 -6.29 6.62 -9.30
C GLU A 100 -5.16 5.76 -8.75
N VAL A 101 -5.15 5.49 -7.46
CA VAL A 101 -4.07 4.75 -6.80
C VAL A 101 -4.08 3.28 -7.21
N THR A 102 -5.26 2.66 -7.34
CA THR A 102 -5.41 1.24 -7.72
C THR A 102 -4.94 0.97 -9.15
N LEU A 103 -5.24 1.88 -10.10
CA LEU A 103 -4.97 1.68 -11.54
C LEU A 103 -3.78 2.50 -12.06
N THR A 104 -2.96 3.08 -11.20
CA THR A 104 -1.75 3.79 -11.62
C THR A 104 -0.55 2.84 -11.71
N HIS A 105 -0.04 2.67 -12.93
CA HIS A 105 1.00 1.68 -13.24
C HIS A 105 2.43 2.05 -12.86
N GLN A 106 2.78 3.32 -12.70
CA GLN A 106 4.19 3.70 -12.80
C GLN A 106 4.75 4.64 -11.73
N SER A 107 3.98 5.10 -10.77
CA SER A 107 4.45 6.32 -10.10
C SER A 107 5.23 6.14 -8.81
N PHE A 108 5.23 4.98 -8.17
CA PHE A 108 5.94 4.85 -6.89
C PHE A 108 6.46 3.42 -6.71
N GLY A 109 7.61 3.24 -6.10
CA GLY A 109 8.15 1.92 -5.73
C GLY A 109 7.21 1.07 -4.88
N VAL A 110 6.05 1.63 -4.52
CA VAL A 110 4.88 0.99 -3.90
C VAL A 110 4.07 0.20 -4.92
N SER A 111 4.00 0.62 -6.20
CA SER A 111 3.12 -0.02 -7.20
C SER A 111 3.52 -1.47 -7.52
N SER A 112 4.81 -1.77 -7.64
CA SER A 112 5.28 -3.13 -7.84
C SER A 112 5.11 -3.99 -6.59
N LEU A 113 5.34 -3.41 -5.42
CA LEU A 113 5.15 -4.07 -4.13
C LEU A 113 3.67 -4.29 -3.83
N TRP A 114 2.83 -3.26 -4.03
CA TRP A 114 1.38 -3.37 -3.93
C TRP A 114 0.84 -4.44 -4.86
N ALA A 115 1.27 -4.43 -6.10
CA ALA A 115 0.93 -5.40 -7.11
C ALA A 115 1.23 -6.85 -6.71
N THR A 116 2.37 -7.10 -6.10
CA THR A 116 2.76 -8.44 -5.64
C THR A 116 2.05 -8.82 -4.34
N LEU A 117 1.89 -7.88 -3.41
CA LEU A 117 1.27 -8.12 -2.11
C LEU A 117 -0.25 -8.30 -2.22
N SER A 118 -0.89 -7.61 -3.14
CA SER A 118 -2.34 -7.72 -3.32
C SER A 118 -2.78 -9.08 -3.87
N MET A 119 -1.91 -9.81 -4.59
CA MET A 119 -2.15 -11.24 -4.86
C MET A 119 -2.13 -12.07 -3.56
N THR A 120 -1.42 -11.62 -2.55
CA THR A 120 -1.41 -12.23 -1.21
C THR A 120 -2.71 -11.97 -0.44
N LEU A 121 -3.46 -10.89 -0.78
CA LEU A 121 -4.79 -10.61 -0.18
C LEU A 121 -5.75 -11.81 -0.30
N VAL A 122 -5.68 -12.53 -1.41
CA VAL A 122 -6.56 -13.67 -1.67
C VAL A 122 -6.11 -14.91 -0.89
N SER A 123 -4.84 -15.04 -0.55
CA SER A 123 -4.26 -16.25 0.06
C SER A 123 -3.85 -16.09 1.52
N ASP A 124 -3.66 -14.87 2.03
CA ASP A 124 -3.23 -14.59 3.40
C ASP A 124 -4.36 -13.92 4.20
N GLN A 125 -4.85 -14.63 5.22
CA GLN A 125 -5.96 -14.17 6.05
C GLN A 125 -5.61 -12.90 6.84
N THR A 126 -4.38 -12.74 7.29
CA THR A 126 -3.93 -11.56 8.04
C THR A 126 -4.02 -10.30 7.17
N PHE A 127 -3.54 -10.40 5.93
CA PHE A 127 -3.57 -9.27 5.02
C PHE A 127 -5.00 -8.94 4.56
N SER A 128 -5.83 -9.94 4.27
CA SER A 128 -7.23 -9.70 3.92
C SER A 128 -8.02 -9.03 5.05
N GLN A 129 -7.75 -9.40 6.31
CA GLN A 129 -8.36 -8.73 7.47
C GLN A 129 -7.89 -7.28 7.64
N LEU A 130 -6.60 -6.99 7.45
CA LEU A 130 -6.06 -5.63 7.48
C LEU A 130 -6.70 -4.75 6.40
N TRP A 131 -6.76 -5.26 5.19
CA TRP A 131 -7.39 -4.58 4.07
C TRP A 131 -8.87 -4.29 4.31
N ASN A 132 -9.63 -5.30 4.69
CA ASN A 132 -11.07 -5.15 4.96
C ASN A 132 -11.34 -4.14 6.06
N LYS A 133 -10.55 -4.16 7.13
CA LYS A 133 -10.65 -3.19 8.22
C LYS A 133 -10.38 -1.78 7.72
N TRP A 134 -9.26 -1.58 7.02
CA TRP A 134 -8.90 -0.29 6.45
C TRP A 134 -9.99 0.25 5.51
N LEU A 135 -10.45 -0.57 4.56
CA LEU A 135 -11.48 -0.15 3.60
C LEU A 135 -12.80 0.22 4.30
N ALA A 136 -13.21 -0.57 5.30
CA ALA A 136 -14.41 -0.27 6.08
C ALA A 136 -14.30 1.05 6.85
N GLU A 137 -13.14 1.35 7.43
CA GLU A 137 -12.87 2.62 8.12
C GLU A 137 -12.90 3.79 7.13
N ARG A 138 -12.30 3.67 5.95
CA ARG A 138 -12.31 4.71 4.90
C ARG A 138 -13.73 4.95 4.37
N LEU A 139 -14.50 3.90 4.10
CA LEU A 139 -15.89 4.02 3.65
C LEU A 139 -16.78 4.68 4.72
N LYS A 140 -16.51 4.45 6.00
CA LYS A 140 -17.19 5.12 7.09
C LYS A 140 -16.83 6.61 7.16
N GLN A 141 -15.56 6.97 6.98
CA GLN A 141 -15.11 8.37 6.94
C GLN A 141 -15.73 9.15 5.79
N HIS A 142 -15.91 8.51 4.64
CA HIS A 142 -16.44 9.11 3.42
C HIS A 142 -17.91 8.73 3.14
N GLN A 143 -18.69 8.34 4.18
CA GLN A 143 -20.06 7.91 3.98
C GLN A 143 -20.96 8.98 3.35
N ASP A 144 -20.72 10.26 3.63
CA ASP A 144 -21.53 11.36 3.11
C ASP A 144 -21.21 11.69 1.64
N THR A 145 -20.05 11.29 1.16
CA THR A 145 -19.57 11.60 -0.20
C THR A 145 -19.52 10.38 -1.11
N ASP A 146 -19.40 9.17 -0.56
CA ASP A 146 -19.05 7.95 -1.30
C ASP A 146 -19.95 6.73 -1.03
N ALA A 147 -21.10 6.92 -0.36
CA ALA A 147 -22.04 5.84 -0.06
C ALA A 147 -22.86 5.38 -1.28
N ASP A 148 -22.90 6.16 -2.35
CA ASP A 148 -23.69 5.87 -3.56
C ASP A 148 -23.32 4.50 -4.16
N LEU A 149 -24.36 3.76 -4.61
CA LEU A 149 -24.18 2.45 -5.22
C LEU A 149 -23.32 2.50 -6.49
N ASN A 150 -23.46 3.56 -7.30
CA ASN A 150 -22.66 3.72 -8.50
C ASN A 150 -21.17 3.85 -8.15
N LEU A 151 -20.84 4.64 -7.13
CA LEU A 151 -19.45 4.79 -6.66
C LEU A 151 -18.88 3.46 -6.14
N ARG A 152 -19.69 2.64 -5.46
CA ARG A 152 -19.29 1.28 -5.04
C ARG A 152 -19.01 0.38 -6.24
N ILE A 153 -19.86 0.43 -7.27
CA ILE A 153 -19.67 -0.34 -8.51
C ILE A 153 -18.36 0.08 -9.19
N LEU A 154 -18.04 1.37 -9.23
CA LEU A 154 -16.80 1.87 -9.83
C LEU A 154 -15.55 1.36 -9.07
N ARG A 155 -15.58 1.30 -7.73
CA ARG A 155 -14.48 0.71 -6.95
C ARG A 155 -14.31 -0.78 -7.25
N TYR A 156 -15.39 -1.55 -7.33
CA TYR A 156 -15.31 -2.97 -7.72
C TYR A 156 -14.83 -3.16 -9.16
N ALA A 157 -15.19 -2.25 -10.07
CA ALA A 157 -14.67 -2.28 -11.43
C ALA A 157 -13.16 -1.99 -11.47
N ALA A 158 -12.67 -1.07 -10.65
CA ALA A 158 -11.24 -0.80 -10.52
C ALA A 158 -10.49 -2.02 -9.96
N ASP A 159 -11.02 -2.67 -8.90
CA ASP A 159 -10.44 -3.91 -8.35
C ASP A 159 -10.40 -5.03 -9.38
N GLY A 160 -11.49 -5.19 -10.16
CA GLY A 160 -11.57 -6.18 -11.23
C GLY A 160 -10.56 -5.91 -12.35
N ALA A 161 -10.46 -4.67 -12.79
CA ALA A 161 -9.50 -4.25 -13.82
C ALA A 161 -8.05 -4.47 -13.37
N TRP A 162 -7.74 -4.05 -12.15
CA TRP A 162 -6.44 -4.28 -11.53
C TRP A 162 -6.09 -5.78 -11.46
N PHE A 163 -7.06 -6.63 -11.06
CA PHE A 163 -6.87 -8.09 -10.97
C PHE A 163 -6.60 -8.72 -12.34
N ILE A 164 -7.42 -8.38 -13.35
CA ILE A 164 -7.30 -8.94 -14.69
C ILE A 164 -5.94 -8.61 -15.30
N GLU A 165 -5.47 -7.38 -15.13
CA GLU A 165 -4.19 -6.96 -15.67
C GLU A 165 -2.98 -7.75 -15.12
N ARG A 166 -3.09 -8.32 -13.91
CA ARG A 166 -2.05 -9.21 -13.37
C ARG A 166 -1.86 -10.47 -14.19
N PHE A 167 -2.89 -10.95 -14.87
CA PHE A 167 -2.85 -12.16 -15.69
C PHE A 167 -2.60 -11.88 -17.16
N ASP A 168 -2.90 -10.67 -17.62
CA ASP A 168 -2.69 -10.24 -19.01
C ASP A 168 -2.16 -8.80 -19.07
N PRO A 169 -0.86 -8.59 -18.79
CA PRO A 169 -0.27 -7.24 -18.73
C PRO A 169 -0.10 -6.58 -20.11
N GLY A 170 -0.79 -7.08 -21.13
CA GLY A 170 -0.53 -6.73 -22.54
C GLY A 170 -1.14 -5.41 -23.00
N ASN A 171 -2.08 -4.79 -22.27
CA ASN A 171 -2.80 -3.62 -22.80
C ASN A 171 -2.88 -2.43 -21.83
N VAL A 172 -1.72 -1.84 -21.56
CA VAL A 172 -1.60 -0.62 -20.71
C VAL A 172 -2.50 0.52 -21.23
N GLN A 173 -2.68 0.63 -22.55
CA GLN A 173 -3.51 1.68 -23.15
C GLN A 173 -4.99 1.49 -22.79
N ASP A 174 -5.51 0.27 -22.85
CA ASP A 174 -6.90 -0.02 -22.50
C ASP A 174 -7.17 0.23 -21.02
N LEU A 175 -6.21 -0.08 -20.15
CA LEU A 175 -6.34 0.22 -18.73
C LEU A 175 -6.38 1.72 -18.45
N MET A 176 -5.57 2.52 -19.16
CA MET A 176 -5.61 3.98 -19.03
C MET A 176 -6.96 4.56 -19.48
N VAL A 177 -7.52 4.05 -20.60
CA VAL A 177 -8.85 4.43 -21.09
C VAL A 177 -9.92 4.05 -20.06
N LEU A 178 -9.87 2.81 -19.55
CA LEU A 178 -10.82 2.34 -18.53
C LEU A 178 -10.73 3.19 -17.24
N LYS A 179 -9.53 3.48 -16.78
CA LYS A 179 -9.31 4.33 -15.60
C LYS A 179 -9.95 5.72 -15.79
N GLN A 180 -9.71 6.36 -16.93
CA GLN A 180 -10.31 7.66 -17.25
C GLN A 180 -11.84 7.60 -17.27
N GLU A 181 -12.42 6.55 -17.84
CA GLU A 181 -13.86 6.35 -17.91
C GLU A 181 -14.45 6.13 -16.48
N LEU A 182 -13.80 5.33 -15.63
CA LEU A 182 -14.25 5.12 -14.25
C LEU A 182 -14.22 6.43 -13.44
N ILE A 183 -13.16 7.23 -13.61
CA ILE A 183 -13.05 8.54 -12.98
C ILE A 183 -14.15 9.48 -13.49
N GLN A 184 -14.37 9.55 -14.80
CA GLN A 184 -15.41 10.40 -15.38
C GLN A 184 -16.80 10.06 -14.83
N ARG A 185 -17.12 8.77 -14.70
CA ARG A 185 -18.41 8.30 -14.15
C ARG A 185 -18.57 8.52 -12.64
N SER A 186 -17.51 8.81 -11.93
CA SER A 186 -17.53 9.09 -10.48
C SER A 186 -17.93 10.53 -10.14
N TYR A 187 -18.08 11.40 -11.12
CA TYR A 187 -18.61 12.75 -10.92
C TYR A 187 -20.13 12.73 -10.85
N PRO A 188 -20.76 13.72 -10.14
CA PRO A 188 -22.20 13.82 -10.09
C PRO A 188 -22.77 14.09 -11.49
N THR A 189 -23.84 13.37 -11.84
CA THR A 189 -24.58 13.65 -13.08
C THR A 189 -25.24 15.01 -12.94
N ILE A 190 -24.91 15.95 -13.81
CA ILE A 190 -25.62 17.24 -13.88
C ILE A 190 -26.98 16.94 -14.51
N THR A 191 -28.02 16.92 -13.68
CA THR A 191 -29.41 16.82 -14.11
C THR A 191 -29.93 18.19 -14.53
#